data_e46d2d78186ca5e04b6387032055c379
#
_entry.id   e46d2d78186ca5e04b6387032055c379
#
_cell.length_a   1.000
_cell.length_b   1.000
_cell.length_c   1.000
_cell.angle_alpha   90.00
_cell.angle_beta   90.00
_cell.angle_gamma   90.00
#
_symmetry.space_group_name_H-M   'P 1'
#
loop_
_entity.id
_entity.type
_entity.pdbx_description
1 polymer ?
#
loop_
_entity_poly.entity_id
_entity_poly.type
_entity_poly.pdbx_seq_one_letter_code
_entity_poly.pdbx_strand_id
1 'polypeptide(L)'
;MKDDLHFLLLWDLYSQLLTATQIEITYLYFNYDLSLGEIAEQKGVSRQSVSDCLRKCRKQLEEYDEKLKFDTALTDLAAEYSAYVAAVTIWMEAQRKTNPQFSVAIDQLEVALNKALAQTAKKDTE
;
A
#
# COMPACT_ATOMS: atom_id res chain seq x y z
N MET A 1 4.78 -8.96 -15.33
CA MET A 1 3.48 -8.46 -14.82
C MET A 1 3.23 -8.83 -13.37
N LYS A 2 3.56 -10.08 -12.94
CA LYS A 2 3.37 -10.51 -11.55
C LYS A 2 4.19 -9.71 -10.53
N ASP A 3 5.36 -9.26 -10.91
CA ASP A 3 6.27 -8.48 -10.05
C ASP A 3 6.12 -6.96 -10.24
N ASP A 4 5.03 -6.52 -10.85
CA ASP A 4 4.78 -5.11 -11.11
C ASP A 4 4.19 -4.45 -9.86
N LEU A 5 5.05 -3.82 -9.06
CA LEU A 5 4.65 -3.11 -7.83
C LEU A 5 3.67 -1.98 -8.12
N HIS A 6 3.82 -1.29 -9.24
CA HIS A 6 2.91 -0.22 -9.63
C HIS A 6 1.49 -0.75 -9.83
N PHE A 7 1.35 -1.87 -10.55
CA PHE A 7 0.05 -2.50 -10.73
C PHE A 7 -0.56 -2.93 -9.38
N LEU A 8 0.24 -3.52 -8.50
CA LEU A 8 -0.23 -3.96 -7.18
C LEU A 8 -0.72 -2.80 -6.33
N LEU A 9 -0.01 -1.67 -6.35
CA LEU A 9 -0.44 -0.45 -5.65
C LEU A 9 -1.77 0.07 -6.20
N LEU A 10 -1.91 0.13 -7.51
CA LEU A 10 -3.16 0.55 -8.15
C LEU A 10 -4.30 -0.42 -7.83
N TRP A 11 -4.03 -1.73 -7.82
CA TRP A 11 -5.02 -2.74 -7.46
C TRP A 11 -5.50 -2.56 -6.02
N ASP A 12 -4.57 -2.34 -5.08
CA ASP A 12 -4.92 -2.10 -3.68
C ASP A 12 -5.82 -0.87 -3.51
N LEU A 13 -5.56 0.19 -4.28
CA LEU A 13 -6.32 1.43 -4.19
C LEU A 13 -7.69 1.34 -4.86
N TYR A 14 -7.77 0.70 -6.04
CA TYR A 14 -8.93 0.83 -6.92
C TYR A 14 -9.62 -0.49 -7.27
N SER A 15 -9.19 -1.62 -6.73
CA SER A 15 -9.75 -2.93 -7.11
C SER A 15 -11.27 -3.01 -6.91
N GLN A 16 -11.80 -2.31 -5.91
CA GLN A 16 -13.23 -2.32 -5.64
C GLN A 16 -14.08 -1.67 -6.75
N LEU A 17 -13.44 -0.94 -7.66
CA LEU A 17 -14.10 -0.36 -8.83
C LEU A 17 -14.12 -1.32 -10.02
N LEU A 18 -13.44 -2.45 -9.92
CA LEU A 18 -13.46 -3.50 -10.94
C LEU A 18 -14.68 -4.40 -10.75
N THR A 19 -15.03 -5.16 -11.79
CA THR A 19 -16.09 -6.17 -11.69
C THR A 19 -15.64 -7.33 -10.80
N ALA A 20 -16.60 -8.10 -10.28
CA ALA A 20 -16.30 -9.26 -9.44
C ALA A 20 -15.38 -10.27 -10.14
N THR A 21 -15.63 -10.54 -11.43
CA THR A 21 -14.79 -11.43 -12.23
C THR A 21 -13.37 -10.89 -12.40
N GLN A 22 -13.23 -9.60 -12.64
CA GLN A 22 -11.92 -8.94 -12.76
C GLN A 22 -11.12 -9.02 -11.45
N ILE A 23 -11.78 -8.76 -10.33
CA ILE A 23 -11.16 -8.87 -8.99
C ILE A 23 -10.65 -10.29 -8.77
N GLU A 24 -11.47 -11.28 -9.07
CA GLU A 24 -11.16 -12.69 -8.87
C GLU A 24 -9.98 -13.15 -9.73
N ILE A 25 -9.99 -12.83 -11.02
CA ILE A 25 -8.91 -13.20 -11.95
C ILE A 25 -7.59 -12.54 -11.54
N THR A 26 -7.61 -11.24 -11.23
CA THR A 26 -6.40 -10.53 -10.80
C THR A 26 -5.88 -11.08 -9.47
N TYR A 27 -6.78 -11.42 -8.53
CA TYR A 27 -6.43 -11.99 -7.25
C TYR A 27 -5.75 -13.36 -7.41
N LEU A 28 -6.30 -14.23 -8.24
CA LEU A 28 -5.71 -15.55 -8.53
C LEU A 28 -4.32 -15.42 -9.15
N TYR A 29 -4.15 -14.45 -10.04
CA TYR A 29 -2.88 -14.25 -10.73
C TYR A 29 -1.78 -13.71 -9.80
N PHE A 30 -2.08 -12.69 -8.98
CA PHE A 30 -1.09 -12.02 -8.15
C PHE A 30 -0.90 -12.67 -6.78
N ASN A 31 -1.97 -13.10 -6.13
CA ASN A 31 -1.88 -13.62 -4.75
C ASN A 31 -1.66 -15.13 -4.69
N TYR A 32 -2.27 -15.88 -5.61
CA TYR A 32 -2.10 -17.34 -5.67
C TYR A 32 -1.05 -17.79 -6.68
N ASP A 33 -0.45 -16.85 -7.39
CA ASP A 33 0.62 -17.11 -8.36
C ASP A 33 0.23 -18.15 -9.44
N LEU A 34 -1.05 -18.18 -9.82
CA LEU A 34 -1.52 -19.07 -10.86
C LEU A 34 -1.11 -18.57 -12.25
N SER A 35 -0.82 -19.52 -13.16
CA SER A 35 -0.56 -19.20 -14.55
C SER A 35 -1.86 -18.82 -15.28
N LEU A 36 -1.72 -18.20 -16.45
CA LEU A 36 -2.87 -17.87 -17.30
C LEU A 36 -3.69 -19.12 -17.64
N GLY A 37 -3.00 -20.24 -17.94
CA GLY A 37 -3.65 -21.52 -18.25
C GLY A 37 -4.40 -22.09 -17.06
N GLU A 38 -3.83 -22.04 -15.86
CA GLU A 38 -4.47 -22.54 -14.65
C GLU A 38 -5.72 -21.73 -14.30
N ILE A 39 -5.67 -20.41 -14.44
CA ILE A 39 -6.83 -19.54 -14.23
C ILE A 39 -7.92 -19.84 -15.27
N ALA A 40 -7.52 -19.98 -16.54
CA ALA A 40 -8.43 -20.29 -17.64
C ALA A 40 -9.17 -21.61 -17.38
N GLU A 41 -8.45 -22.63 -16.96
CA GLU A 41 -9.04 -23.94 -16.61
C GLU A 41 -10.01 -23.81 -15.44
N GLN A 42 -9.62 -23.13 -14.39
CA GLN A 42 -10.44 -22.96 -13.18
C GLN A 42 -11.72 -22.16 -13.47
N LYS A 43 -11.65 -21.18 -14.37
CA LYS A 43 -12.79 -20.32 -14.70
C LYS A 43 -13.62 -20.84 -15.88
N GLY A 44 -13.18 -21.86 -16.58
CA GLY A 44 -13.87 -22.37 -17.76
C GLY A 44 -13.85 -21.39 -18.94
N VAL A 45 -12.77 -20.63 -19.08
CA VAL A 45 -12.57 -19.66 -20.18
C VAL A 45 -11.27 -19.95 -20.90
N SER A 46 -11.00 -19.24 -22.00
CA SER A 46 -9.74 -19.40 -22.74
C SER A 46 -8.59 -18.67 -22.04
N ARG A 47 -7.37 -19.16 -22.25
CA ARG A 47 -6.16 -18.49 -21.80
C ARG A 47 -6.08 -17.07 -22.33
N GLN A 48 -6.48 -16.85 -23.58
CA GLN A 48 -6.52 -15.53 -24.20
C GLN A 48 -7.48 -14.59 -23.47
N SER A 49 -8.65 -15.11 -23.06
CA SER A 49 -9.62 -14.33 -22.27
C SER A 49 -9.04 -13.85 -20.95
N VAL A 50 -8.26 -14.70 -20.27
CA VAL A 50 -7.58 -14.34 -19.02
C VAL A 50 -6.55 -13.23 -19.28
N SER A 51 -5.72 -13.38 -20.32
CA SER A 51 -4.73 -12.39 -20.71
C SER A 51 -5.37 -11.03 -21.03
N ASP A 52 -6.46 -11.05 -21.79
CA ASP A 52 -7.20 -9.83 -22.14
C ASP A 52 -7.83 -9.17 -20.92
N CYS A 53 -8.36 -9.98 -20.01
CA CYS A 53 -8.92 -9.49 -18.74
C CYS A 53 -7.85 -8.75 -17.92
N LEU A 54 -6.67 -9.33 -17.75
CA LEU A 54 -5.58 -8.71 -17.00
C LEU A 54 -5.13 -7.40 -17.63
N ARG A 55 -5.01 -7.36 -18.96
CA ARG A 55 -4.63 -6.16 -19.70
C ARG A 55 -5.68 -5.06 -19.54
N LYS A 56 -6.94 -5.42 -19.64
CA LYS A 56 -8.07 -4.49 -19.46
C LYS A 56 -8.11 -3.95 -18.03
N CYS A 57 -7.88 -4.79 -17.02
CA CYS A 57 -7.80 -4.38 -15.62
C CYS A 57 -6.70 -3.34 -15.41
N ARG A 58 -5.50 -3.61 -15.95
CA ARG A 58 -4.38 -2.66 -15.85
C ARG A 58 -4.76 -1.29 -16.42
N LYS A 59 -5.35 -1.28 -17.60
CA LYS A 59 -5.77 -0.04 -18.25
C LYS A 59 -6.80 0.72 -17.42
N GLN A 60 -7.80 0.01 -16.88
CA GLN A 60 -8.83 0.62 -16.05
C GLN A 60 -8.26 1.20 -14.76
N LEU A 61 -7.38 0.47 -14.09
CA LEU A 61 -6.75 0.94 -12.85
C LEU A 61 -5.89 2.20 -13.11
N GLU A 62 -5.14 2.22 -14.21
CA GLU A 62 -4.36 3.40 -14.61
C GLU A 62 -5.25 4.61 -14.91
N GLU A 63 -6.38 4.38 -15.57
CA GLU A 63 -7.36 5.44 -15.85
C GLU A 63 -7.98 6.00 -14.57
N TYR A 64 -8.29 5.15 -13.60
CA TYR A 64 -8.81 5.60 -12.30
C TYR A 64 -7.79 6.45 -11.56
N ASP A 65 -6.53 6.01 -11.53
CA ASP A 65 -5.48 6.76 -10.85
C ASP A 65 -5.18 8.09 -11.54
N GLU A 66 -5.24 8.13 -12.88
CA GLU A 66 -5.07 9.37 -13.63
C GLU A 66 -6.13 10.42 -13.24
N LYS A 67 -7.35 9.98 -12.99
CA LYS A 67 -8.46 10.85 -12.59
C LYS A 67 -8.45 11.21 -11.12
N LEU A 68 -8.19 10.24 -10.24
CA LEU A 68 -8.32 10.40 -8.79
C LEU A 68 -7.01 10.77 -8.09
N LYS A 69 -5.88 10.30 -8.62
CA LYS A 69 -4.52 10.61 -8.12
C LYS A 69 -4.30 10.29 -6.64
N PHE A 70 -4.93 9.22 -6.16
CA PHE A 70 -4.76 8.78 -4.77
C PHE A 70 -3.35 8.30 -4.46
N ASP A 71 -2.68 7.68 -5.42
CA ASP A 71 -1.30 7.23 -5.23
C ASP A 71 -0.39 8.41 -4.91
N THR A 72 -0.46 9.49 -5.70
CA THR A 72 0.31 10.71 -5.46
C THR A 72 -0.05 11.34 -4.12
N ALA A 73 -1.35 11.44 -3.82
CA ALA A 73 -1.81 12.04 -2.57
C ALA A 73 -1.31 11.26 -1.35
N LEU A 74 -1.35 9.92 -1.38
CA LEU A 74 -0.86 9.08 -0.29
C LEU A 74 0.66 9.16 -0.15
N THR A 75 1.39 9.23 -1.27
CA THR A 75 2.85 9.38 -1.26
C THR A 75 3.24 10.72 -0.63
N ASP A 76 2.58 11.80 -1.01
CA ASP A 76 2.83 13.13 -0.45
C ASP A 76 2.52 13.17 1.05
N LEU A 77 1.41 12.58 1.47
CA LEU A 77 1.04 12.49 2.89
C LEU A 77 2.06 11.69 3.69
N ALA A 78 2.51 10.55 3.16
CA ALA A 78 3.53 9.73 3.80
C ALA A 78 4.86 10.49 3.95
N ALA A 79 5.25 11.27 2.95
CA ALA A 79 6.45 12.09 3.01
C ALA A 79 6.35 13.17 4.08
N GLU A 80 5.21 13.86 4.18
CA GLU A 80 4.96 14.85 5.24
C GLU A 80 5.01 14.22 6.62
N TYR A 81 4.37 13.06 6.78
CA TYR A 81 4.35 12.32 8.03
C TYR A 81 5.76 11.93 8.48
N SER A 82 6.59 11.40 7.56
CA SER A 82 7.99 11.08 7.84
C SER A 82 8.79 12.31 8.28
N ALA A 83 8.54 13.45 7.67
CA ALA A 83 9.20 14.70 8.03
C ALA A 83 8.84 15.14 9.45
N TYR A 84 7.58 15.03 9.84
CA TYR A 84 7.14 15.34 11.21
C TYR A 84 7.76 14.41 12.24
N VAL A 85 7.80 13.11 11.97
CA VAL A 85 8.42 12.12 12.87
C VAL A 85 9.91 12.43 13.04
N ALA A 86 10.61 12.75 11.94
CA ALA A 86 12.02 13.12 12.00
C ALA A 86 12.24 14.38 12.83
N ALA A 87 11.41 15.41 12.65
CA ALA A 87 11.50 16.66 13.40
C ALA A 87 11.29 16.43 14.90
N VAL A 88 10.28 15.64 15.27
CA VAL A 88 10.02 15.31 16.68
C VAL A 88 11.18 14.51 17.28
N THR A 89 11.75 13.57 16.54
CA THR A 89 12.89 12.76 16.99
C THR A 89 14.11 13.64 17.26
N ILE A 90 14.41 14.57 16.35
CA ILE A 90 15.50 15.53 16.50
C ILE A 90 15.27 16.41 17.74
N TRP A 91 14.05 16.87 17.93
CA TRP A 91 13.67 17.68 19.10
C TRP A 91 13.89 16.88 20.41
N MET A 92 13.42 15.64 20.47
CA MET A 92 13.61 14.77 21.63
C MET A 92 15.08 14.56 21.98
N GLU A 93 15.92 14.31 20.97
CA GLU A 93 17.38 14.16 21.16
C GLU A 93 18.01 15.45 21.72
N ALA A 94 17.63 16.59 21.19
CA ALA A 94 18.11 17.89 21.68
C ALA A 94 17.71 18.11 23.13
N GLN A 95 16.47 17.79 23.49
CA GLN A 95 15.97 17.96 24.86
C GLN A 95 16.69 17.03 25.85
N ARG A 96 16.99 15.81 25.49
CA ARG A 96 17.77 14.90 26.35
C ARG A 96 19.13 15.47 26.70
N LYS A 97 19.79 16.12 25.74
CA LYS A 97 21.12 16.73 25.95
C LYS A 97 21.05 18.01 26.75
N THR A 98 20.07 18.87 26.45
CA THR A 98 19.95 20.22 27.04
C THR A 98 19.26 20.18 28.41
N ASN A 99 18.27 19.31 28.59
CA ASN A 99 17.47 19.23 29.80
C ASN A 99 17.39 17.79 30.33
N PRO A 100 18.51 17.25 30.88
CA PRO A 100 18.56 15.85 31.34
C PRO A 100 17.50 15.50 32.38
N GLN A 101 17.01 16.49 33.15
CA GLN A 101 15.97 16.29 34.16
C GLN A 101 14.63 15.80 33.57
N PHE A 102 14.42 15.99 32.28
CA PHE A 102 13.20 15.55 31.60
C PHE A 102 13.38 14.24 30.82
N SER A 103 14.51 13.54 30.95
CA SER A 103 14.78 12.35 30.14
C SER A 103 13.76 11.24 30.35
N VAL A 104 13.24 11.06 31.57
CA VAL A 104 12.19 10.05 31.83
C VAL A 104 10.90 10.38 31.09
N ALA A 105 10.48 11.66 31.10
CA ALA A 105 9.30 12.11 30.37
C ALA A 105 9.47 11.95 28.87
N ILE A 106 10.66 12.25 28.33
CA ILE A 106 10.99 12.10 26.93
C ILE A 106 10.96 10.61 26.51
N ASP A 107 11.48 9.72 27.34
CA ASP A 107 11.42 8.27 27.11
C ASP A 107 9.98 7.78 27.01
N GLN A 108 9.10 8.29 27.85
CA GLN A 108 7.68 7.96 27.79
C GLN A 108 7.02 8.46 26.51
N LEU A 109 7.36 9.67 26.06
CA LEU A 109 6.88 10.22 24.79
C LEU A 109 7.38 9.40 23.59
N GLU A 110 8.63 8.96 23.63
CA GLU A 110 9.21 8.12 22.58
C GLU A 110 8.50 6.77 22.47
N VAL A 111 8.22 6.13 23.63
CA VAL A 111 7.46 4.88 23.67
C VAL A 111 6.06 5.07 23.08
N ALA A 112 5.37 6.16 23.43
CA ALA A 112 4.05 6.47 22.89
C ALA A 112 4.09 6.71 21.37
N LEU A 113 5.10 7.42 20.88
CA LEU A 113 5.30 7.66 19.44
C LEU A 113 5.52 6.34 18.69
N ASN A 114 6.41 5.49 19.17
CA ASN A 114 6.72 4.20 18.54
C ASN A 114 5.51 3.28 18.55
N LYS A 115 4.70 3.30 19.61
CA LYS A 115 3.46 2.53 19.67
C LYS A 115 2.44 3.01 18.62
N ALA A 116 2.30 4.31 18.46
CA ALA A 116 1.40 4.89 17.46
C ALA A 116 1.85 4.52 16.03
N LEU A 117 3.16 4.58 15.75
CA LEU A 117 3.71 4.18 14.46
C LEU A 117 3.48 2.69 14.17
N ALA A 118 3.67 1.83 15.17
CA ALA A 118 3.44 0.39 15.03
C ALA A 118 1.96 0.07 14.75
N GLN A 119 1.03 0.79 15.36
CA GLN A 119 -0.41 0.61 15.12
C GLN A 119 -0.80 1.02 13.70
N THR A 120 -0.22 2.09 13.18
CA THR A 120 -0.44 2.53 11.80
C THR A 120 0.06 1.47 10.81
N ALA A 121 1.27 0.95 11.03
CA ALA A 121 1.83 -0.11 10.18
C ALA A 121 0.97 -1.39 10.19
N LYS A 122 0.36 -1.76 11.32
CA LYS A 122 -0.53 -2.94 11.41
C LYS A 122 -1.81 -2.76 10.62
N LYS A 123 -2.38 -1.56 10.58
CA LYS A 123 -3.58 -1.28 9.78
C LYS A 123 -3.32 -1.45 8.29
N ASP A 124 -2.11 -1.15 7.84
CA ASP A 124 -1.73 -1.27 6.44
C ASP A 124 -1.55 -2.73 6.00
N THR A 125 -1.45 -3.68 6.94
CA THR A 125 -1.27 -5.11 6.64
C THR A 125 -2.55 -5.95 6.81
N GLU A 126 -3.60 -5.39 7.36
CA GLU A 126 -4.91 -6.03 7.49
C GLU A 126 -5.84 -5.63 6.35
#